data_0fa8200ad41d84c4b07569212bb1be49
#
_entry.id   0fa8200ad41d84c4b07569212bb1be49
#
_cell.length_a   1.000
_cell.length_b   1.000
_cell.length_c   1.000
_cell.angle_alpha   90.00
_cell.angle_beta   90.00
_cell.angle_gamma   90.00
#
_symmetry.space_group_name_H-M   'P 1'
#
loop_
_entity.id
_entity.type
_entity.pdbx_description
1 polymer ?
#
loop_
_entity_poly.entity_id
_entity_poly.type
_entity_poly.pdbx_seq_one_letter_code
_entity_poly.pdbx_strand_id
1 'polypeptide(L)'
;RLMLPHEWHLHRDVRLQALLDSPHAFVSSYEMEAKRSNCEWQQLIETALASGKNHVYLAESDGMVCGLVWCKLSVIDTGLAEIFQMWVNPKHRGMGVGEKLLQAAIDCARSHRVDRISLEVTVANYAAAEFYQSQGFKLFDEVGLTNIANEDTHAFFLQL
;
A
#
# COMPACT_ATOMS: atom_id res chain seq x y z
N ARG A 1 -7.78 11.18 -0.52
CA ARG A 1 -9.12 10.73 -0.96
C ARG A 1 -9.10 9.34 -1.58
N LEU A 2 -10.25 8.68 -1.59
CA LEU A 2 -10.43 7.43 -2.31
C LEU A 2 -10.33 7.67 -3.84
N MET A 3 -9.64 6.79 -4.54
CA MET A 3 -9.50 6.80 -6.00
C MET A 3 -10.76 6.18 -6.65
N LEU A 4 -11.21 6.78 -7.75
CA LEU A 4 -12.30 6.23 -8.56
C LEU A 4 -11.76 5.34 -9.69
N PRO A 5 -12.53 4.33 -10.17
CA PRO A 5 -12.05 3.40 -11.19
C PRO A 5 -11.53 4.06 -12.47
N HIS A 6 -12.20 5.09 -12.97
CA HIS A 6 -11.79 5.81 -14.18
C HIS A 6 -10.49 6.63 -14.02
N GLU A 7 -9.98 6.77 -12.78
CA GLU A 7 -8.72 7.44 -12.47
C GLU A 7 -7.51 6.48 -12.49
N TRP A 8 -7.65 5.30 -13.09
CA TRP A 8 -6.59 4.29 -13.18
C TRP A 8 -5.22 4.84 -13.65
N HIS A 9 -5.26 5.87 -14.52
CA HIS A 9 -4.06 6.53 -15.02
C HIS A 9 -3.27 7.24 -13.90
N LEU A 10 -3.94 7.81 -12.90
CA LEU A 10 -3.28 8.42 -11.74
C LEU A 10 -2.54 7.36 -10.92
N HIS A 11 -3.15 6.19 -10.71
CA HIS A 11 -2.48 5.07 -10.06
C HIS A 11 -1.24 4.62 -10.85
N ARG A 12 -1.39 4.39 -12.16
CA ARG A 12 -0.27 4.00 -13.04
C ARG A 12 0.90 4.98 -12.90
N ASP A 13 0.63 6.28 -13.03
CA ASP A 13 1.67 7.29 -13.05
C ASP A 13 2.41 7.38 -11.71
N VAL A 14 1.69 7.35 -10.60
CA VAL A 14 2.28 7.37 -9.26
C VAL A 14 3.01 6.05 -8.97
N ARG A 15 2.44 4.92 -9.38
CA ARG A 15 3.07 3.60 -9.21
C ARG A 15 4.41 3.51 -9.95
N LEU A 16 4.46 3.98 -11.19
CA LEU A 16 5.70 3.99 -11.97
C LEU A 16 6.74 4.94 -11.36
N GLN A 17 6.32 6.10 -10.85
CA GLN A 17 7.23 6.98 -10.09
C GLN A 17 7.77 6.30 -8.82
N ALA A 18 6.92 5.60 -8.08
CA ALA A 18 7.32 4.89 -6.87
C ALA A 18 8.38 3.82 -7.14
N LEU A 19 8.22 3.05 -8.22
CA LEU A 19 9.15 2.01 -8.63
C LEU A 19 10.51 2.58 -9.08
N LEU A 20 10.52 3.76 -9.71
CA LEU A 20 11.76 4.46 -10.08
C LEU A 20 12.48 5.07 -8.87
N ASP A 21 11.71 5.69 -7.96
CA ASP A 21 12.27 6.35 -6.77
C ASP A 21 12.82 5.35 -5.75
N SER A 22 12.09 4.26 -5.55
CA SER A 22 12.35 3.31 -4.46
C SER A 22 12.34 1.85 -4.97
N PRO A 23 13.24 1.46 -5.90
CA PRO A 23 13.20 0.13 -6.53
C PRO A 23 13.35 -1.02 -5.54
N HIS A 24 14.04 -0.80 -4.42
CA HIS A 24 14.24 -1.81 -3.39
C HIS A 24 13.08 -1.91 -2.38
N ALA A 25 12.09 -1.03 -2.47
CA ALA A 25 10.93 -1.04 -1.57
C ALA A 25 9.80 -1.97 -2.04
N PHE A 26 9.91 -2.51 -3.25
CA PHE A 26 8.83 -3.26 -3.89
C PHE A 26 9.36 -4.57 -4.50
N VAL A 27 8.52 -5.61 -4.48
CA VAL A 27 8.82 -6.90 -5.14
C VAL A 27 8.78 -6.77 -6.66
N SER A 28 7.93 -5.89 -7.21
CA SER A 28 7.85 -5.62 -8.65
C SER A 28 8.82 -4.54 -9.07
N SER A 29 9.28 -4.56 -10.33
CA SER A 29 10.19 -3.57 -10.88
C SER A 29 9.51 -2.62 -11.87
N TYR A 30 10.12 -1.44 -12.08
CA TYR A 30 9.69 -0.49 -13.09
C TYR A 30 9.65 -1.11 -14.49
N GLU A 31 10.69 -1.86 -14.86
CA GLU A 31 10.83 -2.49 -16.19
C GLU A 31 9.71 -3.50 -16.47
N MET A 32 9.21 -4.18 -15.43
CA MET A 32 8.09 -5.11 -15.56
C MET A 32 6.77 -4.37 -15.71
N GLU A 33 6.52 -3.38 -14.87
CA GLU A 33 5.22 -2.71 -14.84
C GLU A 33 5.07 -1.69 -15.98
N ALA A 34 6.15 -1.03 -16.40
CA ALA A 34 6.13 -0.07 -17.51
C ALA A 34 5.84 -0.71 -18.88
N LYS A 35 5.96 -2.03 -19.01
CA LYS A 35 5.59 -2.76 -20.24
C LYS A 35 4.09 -2.93 -20.42
N ARG A 36 3.29 -2.74 -19.37
CA ARG A 36 1.84 -2.82 -19.47
C ARG A 36 1.30 -1.69 -20.34
N SER A 37 0.44 -2.03 -21.29
CA SER A 37 -0.32 -1.06 -22.07
C SER A 37 -1.34 -0.32 -21.18
N ASN A 38 -1.84 0.80 -21.66
CA ASN A 38 -2.90 1.54 -20.98
C ASN A 38 -4.16 0.70 -20.75
N CYS A 39 -4.51 -0.16 -21.72
CA CYS A 39 -5.65 -1.07 -21.61
C CYS A 39 -5.47 -2.08 -20.47
N GLU A 40 -4.27 -2.65 -20.33
CA GLU A 40 -3.96 -3.59 -19.24
C GLU A 40 -3.98 -2.88 -17.87
N TRP A 41 -3.45 -1.65 -17.78
CA TRP A 41 -3.55 -0.85 -16.55
C TRP A 41 -4.99 -0.56 -16.18
N GLN A 42 -5.79 -0.10 -17.13
CA GLN A 42 -7.20 0.18 -16.93
C GLN A 42 -7.96 -1.06 -16.45
N GLN A 43 -7.82 -2.17 -17.17
CA GLN A 43 -8.50 -3.43 -16.83
C GLN A 43 -8.10 -3.93 -15.44
N LEU A 44 -6.80 -3.88 -15.11
CA LEU A 44 -6.27 -4.31 -13.80
C LEU A 44 -6.93 -3.51 -12.66
N ILE A 45 -6.91 -2.19 -12.76
CA ILE A 45 -7.37 -1.30 -11.70
C ILE A 45 -8.90 -1.32 -11.59
N GLU A 46 -9.61 -1.20 -12.72
CA GLU A 46 -11.08 -1.21 -12.70
C GLU A 46 -11.63 -2.54 -12.17
N THR A 47 -11.04 -3.67 -12.57
CA THR A 47 -11.43 -4.99 -12.06
C THR A 47 -11.17 -5.11 -10.57
N ALA A 48 -10.01 -4.68 -10.11
CA ALA A 48 -9.67 -4.74 -8.69
C ALA A 48 -10.64 -3.91 -7.85
N LEU A 49 -10.91 -2.67 -8.24
CA LEU A 49 -11.80 -1.77 -7.50
C LEU A 49 -13.27 -2.21 -7.57
N ALA A 50 -13.73 -2.74 -8.71
CA ALA A 50 -15.09 -3.25 -8.86
C ALA A 50 -15.40 -4.45 -7.95
N SER A 51 -14.37 -5.14 -7.45
CA SER A 51 -14.54 -6.25 -6.50
C SER A 51 -15.14 -5.84 -5.15
N GLY A 52 -15.09 -4.54 -4.81
CA GLY A 52 -15.45 -4.03 -3.48
C GLY A 52 -14.51 -4.46 -2.35
N LYS A 53 -13.40 -5.15 -2.70
CA LYS A 53 -12.39 -5.63 -1.76
C LYS A 53 -11.09 -4.83 -1.82
N ASN A 54 -10.94 -4.00 -2.84
CA ASN A 54 -9.75 -3.20 -3.06
C ASN A 54 -10.07 -1.72 -2.99
N HIS A 55 -9.30 -0.98 -2.20
CA HIS A 55 -9.48 0.45 -1.96
C HIS A 55 -8.12 1.14 -2.13
N VAL A 56 -8.02 2.04 -3.09
CA VAL A 56 -6.80 2.83 -3.32
C VAL A 56 -7.05 4.25 -2.87
N TYR A 57 -6.19 4.77 -2.00
CA TYR A 57 -6.23 6.16 -1.57
C TYR A 57 -5.08 6.94 -2.20
N LEU A 58 -5.39 8.12 -2.68
CA LEU A 58 -4.44 9.08 -3.24
C LEU A 58 -4.27 10.27 -2.29
N ALA A 59 -3.03 10.68 -2.09
CA ALA A 59 -2.70 11.97 -1.50
C ALA A 59 -2.47 12.98 -2.61
N GLU A 60 -3.02 14.18 -2.46
CA GLU A 60 -2.91 15.27 -3.42
C GLU A 60 -2.37 16.53 -2.73
N SER A 61 -1.49 17.23 -3.45
CA SER A 61 -0.99 18.55 -3.09
C SER A 61 -0.94 19.42 -4.35
N ASP A 62 -1.51 20.61 -4.27
CA ASP A 62 -1.55 21.58 -5.38
C ASP A 62 -2.12 20.98 -6.69
N GLY A 63 -3.14 20.13 -6.55
CA GLY A 63 -3.80 19.48 -7.69
C GLY A 63 -3.02 18.32 -8.33
N MET A 64 -1.88 17.91 -7.74
CA MET A 64 -1.07 16.78 -8.21
C MET A 64 -1.09 15.65 -7.19
N VAL A 65 -1.12 14.40 -7.68
CA VAL A 65 -0.99 13.23 -6.81
C VAL A 65 0.44 13.12 -6.32
N CYS A 66 0.61 13.10 -5.01
CA CYS A 66 1.91 13.04 -4.34
C CYS A 66 2.14 11.78 -3.50
N GLY A 67 1.18 10.85 -3.51
CA GLY A 67 1.33 9.57 -2.82
C GLY A 67 0.13 8.68 -2.99
N LEU A 68 0.30 7.40 -2.68
CA LEU A 68 -0.77 6.39 -2.71
C LEU A 68 -0.60 5.36 -1.60
N VAL A 69 -1.70 4.68 -1.29
CA VAL A 69 -1.74 3.44 -0.51
C VAL A 69 -2.86 2.57 -1.04
N TRP A 70 -2.63 1.27 -1.08
CA TRP A 70 -3.64 0.28 -1.45
C TRP A 70 -4.00 -0.56 -0.22
N CYS A 71 -5.29 -0.59 0.13
CA CYS A 71 -5.86 -1.47 1.14
C CYS A 71 -6.71 -2.55 0.45
N LYS A 72 -6.41 -3.81 0.72
CA LYS A 72 -7.14 -4.97 0.18
C LYS A 72 -7.74 -5.76 1.33
N LEU A 73 -9.04 -5.96 1.30
CA LEU A 73 -9.75 -6.84 2.23
C LEU A 73 -9.55 -8.29 1.81
N SER A 74 -9.10 -9.13 2.71
CA SER A 74 -8.91 -10.55 2.43
C SER A 74 -10.24 -11.22 2.11
N VAL A 75 -10.23 -12.13 1.12
CA VAL A 75 -11.40 -12.97 0.77
C VAL A 75 -11.39 -14.29 1.52
N ILE A 76 -10.23 -14.69 2.07
CA ILE A 76 -10.04 -15.95 2.80
C ILE A 76 -10.25 -15.73 4.29
N ASP A 77 -9.64 -14.69 4.84
CA ASP A 77 -9.73 -14.28 6.24
C ASP A 77 -10.45 -12.94 6.33
N THR A 78 -11.74 -12.97 6.60
CA THR A 78 -12.60 -11.76 6.64
C THR A 78 -12.21 -10.78 7.75
N GLY A 79 -11.42 -11.21 8.73
CA GLY A 79 -10.85 -10.35 9.78
C GLY A 79 -9.53 -9.65 9.40
N LEU A 80 -9.02 -9.87 8.17
CA LEU A 80 -7.72 -9.37 7.72
C LEU A 80 -7.86 -8.40 6.55
N ALA A 81 -7.13 -7.29 6.62
CA ALA A 81 -6.79 -6.44 5.47
C ALA A 81 -5.28 -6.41 5.25
N GLU A 82 -4.88 -6.24 4.00
CA GLU A 82 -3.49 -6.12 3.57
C GLU A 82 -3.25 -4.70 3.04
N ILE A 83 -2.16 -4.07 3.45
CA ILE A 83 -1.69 -2.80 2.90
C ILE A 83 -0.48 -3.05 2.02
N PHE A 84 -0.49 -2.50 0.83
CA PHE A 84 0.64 -2.59 -0.09
C PHE A 84 0.71 -1.35 -1.01
N GLN A 85 1.80 -1.25 -1.77
CA GLN A 85 2.07 -0.14 -2.69
C GLN A 85 2.02 1.25 -2.02
N MET A 86 2.29 1.33 -0.71
CA MET A 86 2.34 2.63 -0.05
C MET A 86 3.60 3.39 -0.45
N TRP A 87 3.41 4.61 -0.92
CA TRP A 87 4.51 5.48 -1.31
C TRP A 87 4.12 6.95 -1.20
N VAL A 88 5.09 7.79 -0.87
CA VAL A 88 4.98 9.26 -0.85
C VAL A 88 6.13 9.85 -1.64
N ASN A 89 5.81 10.78 -2.53
CA ASN A 89 6.81 11.51 -3.30
C ASN A 89 7.86 12.15 -2.36
N PRO A 90 9.17 12.00 -2.65
CA PRO A 90 10.24 12.53 -1.80
C PRO A 90 10.06 13.98 -1.37
N LYS A 91 9.54 14.83 -2.26
CA LYS A 91 9.30 16.25 -1.97
C LYS A 91 8.22 16.51 -0.92
N HIS A 92 7.40 15.50 -0.60
CA HIS A 92 6.28 15.59 0.35
C HIS A 92 6.48 14.69 1.58
N ARG A 93 7.64 14.03 1.70
CA ARG A 93 8.00 13.25 2.90
C ARG A 93 8.27 14.17 4.08
N GLY A 94 8.07 13.68 5.30
CA GLY A 94 8.23 14.46 6.52
C GLY A 94 7.11 15.50 6.78
N MET A 95 6.08 15.54 5.92
CA MET A 95 4.95 16.48 6.02
C MET A 95 3.65 15.82 6.50
N GLY A 96 3.73 14.60 7.06
CA GLY A 96 2.57 13.86 7.56
C GLY A 96 1.73 13.18 6.47
N VAL A 97 2.15 13.19 5.20
CA VAL A 97 1.38 12.61 4.09
C VAL A 97 1.27 11.09 4.24
N GLY A 98 2.37 10.42 4.62
CA GLY A 98 2.37 8.97 4.86
C GLY A 98 1.41 8.57 5.98
N GLU A 99 1.42 9.31 7.08
CA GLU A 99 0.50 9.08 8.22
C GLU A 99 -0.97 9.20 7.79
N LYS A 100 -1.31 10.22 7.01
CA LYS A 100 -2.68 10.41 6.50
C LYS A 100 -3.12 9.32 5.54
N LEU A 101 -2.22 8.84 4.67
CA LEU A 101 -2.50 7.72 3.77
C LEU A 101 -2.73 6.44 4.57
N LEU A 102 -1.84 6.13 5.51
CA LEU A 102 -1.96 4.96 6.38
C LEU A 102 -3.25 5.01 7.21
N GLN A 103 -3.57 6.18 7.78
CA GLN A 103 -4.82 6.35 8.54
C GLN A 103 -6.06 6.10 7.68
N ALA A 104 -6.07 6.57 6.42
CA ALA A 104 -7.18 6.31 5.50
C ALA A 104 -7.35 4.80 5.21
N ALA A 105 -6.26 4.05 5.10
CA ALA A 105 -6.31 2.59 4.94
C ALA A 105 -6.81 1.89 6.22
N ILE A 106 -6.38 2.36 7.40
CA ILE A 106 -6.85 1.86 8.70
C ILE A 106 -8.35 2.12 8.88
N ASP A 107 -8.81 3.32 8.56
CA ASP A 107 -10.23 3.69 8.65
C ASP A 107 -11.09 2.87 7.68
N CYS A 108 -10.56 2.58 6.48
CA CYS A 108 -11.17 1.67 5.53
C CYS A 108 -11.34 0.26 6.14
N ALA A 109 -10.28 -0.31 6.70
CA ALA A 109 -10.33 -1.62 7.33
C ALA A 109 -11.36 -1.67 8.48
N ARG A 110 -11.35 -0.64 9.37
CA ARG A 110 -12.33 -0.52 10.46
C ARG A 110 -13.76 -0.42 9.96
N SER A 111 -14.03 0.34 8.90
CA SER A 111 -15.37 0.49 8.34
C SER A 111 -15.92 -0.84 7.79
N HIS A 112 -15.05 -1.75 7.40
CA HIS A 112 -15.37 -3.10 6.94
C HIS A 112 -15.30 -4.15 8.06
N ARG A 113 -15.17 -3.74 9.33
CA ARG A 113 -15.10 -4.62 10.51
C ARG A 113 -13.96 -5.63 10.44
N VAL A 114 -12.84 -5.20 9.91
CA VAL A 114 -11.59 -5.96 9.90
C VAL A 114 -10.94 -5.84 11.27
N ASP A 115 -10.42 -6.93 11.81
CA ASP A 115 -9.82 -6.97 13.15
C ASP A 115 -8.33 -6.61 13.14
N ARG A 116 -7.65 -6.85 12.00
CA ARG A 116 -6.20 -6.66 11.89
C ARG A 116 -5.77 -6.29 10.47
N ILE A 117 -4.67 -5.60 10.41
CA ILE A 117 -4.01 -5.21 9.16
C ILE A 117 -2.63 -5.86 9.12
N SER A 118 -2.24 -6.40 7.96
CA SER A 118 -0.89 -6.85 7.68
C SER A 118 -0.26 -6.06 6.53
N LEU A 119 1.05 -6.01 6.52
CA LEU A 119 1.87 -5.47 5.42
C LEU A 119 3.24 -6.14 5.44
N GLU A 120 3.91 -6.11 4.30
CA GLU A 120 5.28 -6.58 4.15
C GLU A 120 6.21 -5.41 3.79
N VAL A 121 7.39 -5.42 4.39
CA VAL A 121 8.45 -4.44 4.14
C VAL A 121 9.72 -5.21 3.76
N THR A 122 10.37 -4.82 2.67
CA THR A 122 11.65 -5.41 2.29
C THR A 122 12.69 -5.18 3.40
N VAL A 123 13.52 -6.18 3.67
CA VAL A 123 14.52 -6.16 4.76
C VAL A 123 15.41 -4.93 4.70
N ALA A 124 15.75 -4.47 3.50
CA ALA A 124 16.60 -3.29 3.30
C ALA A 124 15.89 -1.95 3.55
N ASN A 125 14.55 -1.94 3.71
CA ASN A 125 13.78 -0.68 3.84
C ASN A 125 13.55 -0.31 5.31
N TYR A 126 14.64 -0.01 6.03
CA TYR A 126 14.61 0.34 7.45
C TYR A 126 13.70 1.55 7.75
N ALA A 127 13.69 2.55 6.88
CA ALA A 127 12.86 3.75 7.06
C ALA A 127 11.36 3.42 7.07
N ALA A 128 10.92 2.50 6.20
CA ALA A 128 9.53 2.03 6.20
C ALA A 128 9.23 1.21 7.46
N ALA A 129 10.15 0.33 7.88
CA ALA A 129 9.99 -0.47 9.09
C ALA A 129 9.83 0.43 10.34
N GLU A 130 10.70 1.41 10.51
CA GLU A 130 10.61 2.40 11.60
C GLU A 130 9.31 3.19 11.54
N PHE A 131 8.90 3.62 10.34
CA PHE A 131 7.64 4.33 10.15
C PHE A 131 6.46 3.48 10.63
N TYR A 132 6.32 2.23 10.15
CA TYR A 132 5.19 1.39 10.56
C TYR A 132 5.22 1.04 12.05
N GLN A 133 6.40 0.79 12.63
CA GLN A 133 6.54 0.59 14.08
C GLN A 133 6.10 1.82 14.87
N SER A 134 6.44 3.03 14.43
CA SER A 134 5.97 4.28 15.07
C SER A 134 4.45 4.45 15.01
N GLN A 135 3.80 3.81 14.03
CA GLN A 135 2.34 3.80 13.88
C GLN A 135 1.67 2.61 14.61
N GLY A 136 2.42 1.88 15.42
CA GLY A 136 1.91 0.80 16.27
C GLY A 136 1.90 -0.58 15.62
N PHE A 137 2.43 -0.74 14.42
CA PHE A 137 2.64 -2.06 13.82
C PHE A 137 3.75 -2.82 14.53
N LYS A 138 3.58 -4.14 14.67
CA LYS A 138 4.53 -5.04 15.29
C LYS A 138 5.00 -6.08 14.27
N LEU A 139 6.24 -6.53 14.42
CA LEU A 139 6.76 -7.68 13.67
C LEU A 139 5.99 -8.96 14.03
N PHE A 140 5.73 -9.81 13.06
CA PHE A 140 5.05 -11.09 13.29
C PHE A 140 5.82 -11.98 14.24
N ASP A 141 7.15 -12.02 14.17
CA ASP A 141 8.01 -12.84 15.00
C ASP A 141 7.96 -12.47 16.49
N GLU A 142 7.70 -11.19 16.81
CA GLU A 142 7.60 -10.69 18.18
C GLU A 142 6.33 -11.17 18.91
N VAL A 143 5.34 -11.66 18.18
CA VAL A 143 4.04 -12.10 18.72
C VAL A 143 3.83 -13.60 18.64
N GLY A 144 4.86 -14.36 18.26
CA GLY A 144 4.82 -15.84 18.23
C GLY A 144 3.95 -16.40 17.10
N LEU A 145 3.63 -15.60 16.08
CA LEU A 145 2.98 -16.05 14.86
C LEU A 145 4.05 -16.50 13.86
N THR A 146 3.83 -17.63 13.19
CA THR A 146 4.74 -18.11 12.15
C THR A 146 4.74 -17.14 10.97
N ASN A 147 5.92 -16.64 10.63
CA ASN A 147 6.13 -15.73 9.51
C ASN A 147 5.92 -16.47 8.18
N ILE A 148 5.06 -15.92 7.33
CA ILE A 148 4.85 -16.40 5.94
C ILE A 148 5.62 -15.51 4.95
N ALA A 149 6.34 -14.48 5.46
CA ALA A 149 7.13 -13.59 4.62
C ALA A 149 8.27 -14.34 3.90
N ASN A 150 8.60 -13.89 2.71
CA ASN A 150 9.77 -14.36 1.98
C ASN A 150 11.06 -13.97 2.73
N GLU A 151 12.17 -14.64 2.47
CA GLU A 151 13.48 -14.34 3.09
C GLU A 151 13.91 -12.88 2.95
N ASP A 152 13.36 -12.17 1.94
CA ASP A 152 13.67 -10.76 1.63
C ASP A 152 12.70 -9.74 2.24
N THR A 153 11.67 -10.15 2.99
CA THR A 153 10.67 -9.25 3.57
C THR A 153 10.40 -9.55 5.05
N HIS A 154 10.07 -8.50 5.80
CA HIS A 154 9.51 -8.58 7.13
C HIS A 154 8.00 -8.34 7.09
N ALA A 155 7.22 -9.22 7.71
CA ALA A 155 5.79 -9.02 7.87
C ALA A 155 5.50 -8.25 9.16
N PHE A 156 4.66 -7.23 9.04
CA PHE A 156 4.16 -6.43 10.16
C PHE A 156 2.64 -6.58 10.26
N PHE A 157 2.12 -6.42 11.45
CA PHE A 157 0.69 -6.39 11.68
C PHE A 157 0.28 -5.33 12.71
N LEU A 158 -0.97 -4.87 12.59
CA LEU A 158 -1.65 -3.98 13.53
C LEU A 158 -2.98 -4.61 13.93
N GLN A 159 -3.23 -4.73 15.23
CA GLN A 159 -4.55 -5.08 15.77
C GLN A 159 -5.40 -3.80 15.84
N LEU A 160 -6.64 -3.84 15.31
CA LEU A 160 -7.56 -2.69 15.21
C LEU A 160 -8.48 -2.54 16.41
#